data_6e9173a296888654dec965843b9c32bb
#
_entry.id   6e9173a296888654dec965843b9c32bb
#
_cell.length_a   1.000
_cell.length_b   1.000
_cell.length_c   1.000
_cell.angle_alpha   90.00
_cell.angle_beta   90.00
_cell.angle_gamma   90.00
#
_symmetry.space_group_name_H-M   'P 1'
#
loop_
_entity.id
_entity.type
_entity.pdbx_description
1 polymer ?
#
loop_
_entity_poly.entity_id
_entity_poly.type
_entity_poly.pdbx_seq_one_letter_code
_entity_poly.pdbx_strand_id
1 'polypeptide(L)'
;MPFVGPETQERQIGKPFQARIGANESVFGPSPKALEAMRLAASEVWRYCDPENYDLKQELAKLHGVRPDNIVVGEGIDALLGNLVRLMVSEQTPVVTSLGAYPTFNYHVAGFGGRLELVPYKDDKEDLEALLAASMANSAALIYLANPDNPKGSWHNANSVQTMINAVPEGSIL
;
A
#
# COMPACT_ATOMS: atom_id res chain seq x y z
N MET A 1 2.60 -11.73 12.42
CA MET A 1 1.28 -12.17 12.89
C MET A 1 0.22 -11.57 11.98
N PRO A 2 -0.83 -12.30 11.60
CA PRO A 2 -1.90 -11.72 10.80
C PRO A 2 -2.59 -10.59 11.59
N PHE A 3 -3.18 -9.65 10.86
CA PHE A 3 -3.97 -8.57 11.46
C PHE A 3 -5.16 -9.14 12.24
N VAL A 4 -5.31 -8.72 13.48
CA VAL A 4 -6.45 -9.09 14.33
C VAL A 4 -7.36 -7.86 14.43
N GLY A 5 -8.53 -7.94 13.82
CA GLY A 5 -9.50 -6.86 13.81
C GLY A 5 -10.00 -6.48 15.22
N PRO A 6 -10.44 -5.23 15.41
CA PRO A 6 -10.92 -4.73 16.69
C PRO A 6 -12.10 -5.55 17.22
N GLU A 7 -12.98 -6.04 16.36
CA GLU A 7 -14.12 -6.87 16.79
C GLU A 7 -13.69 -8.18 17.46
N THR A 8 -12.61 -8.79 16.99
CA THR A 8 -12.05 -10.00 17.60
C THR A 8 -11.45 -9.69 18.97
N GLN A 9 -10.74 -8.57 19.07
CA GLN A 9 -10.17 -8.12 20.33
C GLN A 9 -11.26 -7.76 21.35
N GLU A 10 -12.32 -7.03 20.92
CA GLU A 10 -13.47 -6.71 21.76
C GLU A 10 -14.18 -7.98 22.28
N ARG A 11 -14.37 -8.99 21.42
CA ARG A 11 -14.92 -10.29 21.84
C ARG A 11 -14.05 -10.99 22.87
N GLN A 12 -12.72 -10.94 22.73
CA GLN A 12 -11.78 -11.54 23.69
C GLN A 12 -11.79 -10.81 25.03
N ILE A 13 -11.91 -9.47 25.02
CA ILE A 13 -11.94 -8.62 26.21
C ILE A 13 -13.34 -8.64 26.88
N GLY A 14 -14.39 -9.00 26.13
CA GLY A 14 -15.77 -9.04 26.61
C GLY A 14 -16.46 -7.67 26.66
N LYS A 15 -15.89 -6.65 26.04
CA LYS A 15 -16.46 -5.28 25.98
C LYS A 15 -15.95 -4.51 24.75
N PRO A 16 -16.71 -3.53 24.24
CA PRO A 16 -16.26 -2.65 23.17
C PRO A 16 -15.10 -1.75 23.64
N PHE A 17 -14.27 -1.35 22.69
CA PHE A 17 -13.26 -0.31 22.92
C PHE A 17 -13.94 1.05 23.18
N GLN A 18 -13.36 1.85 24.07
CA GLN A 18 -13.78 3.24 24.26
C GLN A 18 -13.44 4.11 23.05
N ALA A 19 -12.36 3.79 22.36
CA ALA A 19 -11.94 4.44 21.12
C ALA A 19 -11.20 3.44 20.22
N ARG A 20 -11.49 3.43 18.93
CA ARG A 20 -10.81 2.63 17.90
C ARG A 20 -9.86 3.54 17.14
N ILE A 21 -8.56 3.46 17.44
CA ILE A 21 -7.52 4.33 16.86
C ILE A 21 -6.41 3.53 16.14
N GLY A 22 -6.54 2.21 16.09
CA GLY A 22 -5.45 1.32 15.68
C GLY A 22 -5.40 0.97 14.18
N ALA A 23 -6.46 1.19 13.42
CA ALA A 23 -6.56 0.75 12.03
C ALA A 23 -6.46 1.89 11.00
N ASN A 24 -6.06 3.08 11.42
CA ASN A 24 -6.00 4.30 10.59
C ASN A 24 -7.33 4.65 9.92
N GLU A 25 -8.46 4.25 10.51
CA GLU A 25 -9.78 4.56 10.02
C GLU A 25 -10.11 6.04 10.21
N SER A 26 -10.79 6.65 9.22
CA SER A 26 -11.25 8.02 9.32
C SER A 26 -12.48 8.10 10.23
N VAL A 27 -12.29 8.65 11.43
CA VAL A 27 -13.40 8.90 12.38
C VAL A 27 -14.42 9.94 11.90
N PHE A 28 -14.08 10.70 10.86
CA PHE A 28 -15.00 11.68 10.25
C PHE A 28 -16.03 11.03 9.33
N GLY A 29 -15.82 9.78 8.94
CA GLY A 29 -16.67 9.06 8.00
C GLY A 29 -16.60 9.61 6.57
N PRO A 30 -17.45 9.12 5.66
CA PRO A 30 -17.53 9.60 4.29
C PRO A 30 -18.23 10.96 4.18
N SER A 31 -17.96 11.70 3.10
CA SER A 31 -18.64 12.96 2.85
C SER A 31 -20.16 12.77 2.67
N PRO A 32 -20.99 13.77 2.99
CA PRO A 32 -22.43 13.70 2.76
C PRO A 32 -22.80 13.41 1.30
N LYS A 33 -22.04 13.93 0.33
CA LYS A 33 -22.23 13.65 -1.09
C LYS A 33 -21.95 12.19 -1.44
N ALA A 34 -20.91 11.59 -0.84
CA ALA A 34 -20.60 10.18 -1.03
C ALA A 34 -21.69 9.29 -0.43
N LEU A 35 -22.18 9.62 0.76
CA LEU A 35 -23.31 8.90 1.39
C LEU A 35 -24.56 8.92 0.52
N GLU A 36 -24.92 10.07 -0.03
CA GLU A 36 -26.07 10.19 -0.91
C GLU A 36 -25.89 9.41 -2.21
N ALA A 37 -24.70 9.48 -2.83
CA ALA A 37 -24.41 8.70 -4.04
C ALA A 37 -24.51 7.18 -3.77
N MET A 38 -23.96 6.69 -2.65
CA MET A 38 -24.07 5.29 -2.25
C MET A 38 -25.54 4.87 -2.02
N ARG A 39 -26.34 5.74 -1.37
CA ARG A 39 -27.77 5.49 -1.13
C ARG A 39 -28.55 5.35 -2.43
N LEU A 40 -28.28 6.23 -3.41
CA LEU A 40 -28.94 6.19 -4.73
C LEU A 40 -28.51 4.95 -5.53
N ALA A 41 -27.25 4.56 -5.46
CA ALA A 41 -26.72 3.41 -6.18
C ALA A 41 -27.11 2.05 -5.54
N ALA A 42 -27.61 2.03 -4.31
CA ALA A 42 -27.90 0.78 -3.59
C ALA A 42 -28.88 -0.16 -4.33
N SER A 43 -29.81 0.38 -5.10
CA SER A 43 -30.75 -0.43 -5.91
C SER A 43 -30.11 -1.11 -7.11
N GLU A 44 -28.90 -0.69 -7.50
CA GLU A 44 -28.20 -1.15 -8.69
C GLU A 44 -27.03 -2.09 -8.38
N VAL A 45 -26.78 -2.39 -7.10
CA VAL A 45 -25.62 -3.22 -6.67
C VAL A 45 -25.66 -4.68 -7.17
N TRP A 46 -26.79 -5.11 -7.72
CA TRP A 46 -26.92 -6.42 -8.35
C TRP A 46 -26.25 -6.51 -9.74
N ARG A 47 -25.89 -5.38 -10.33
CA ARG A 47 -25.19 -5.31 -11.61
C ARG A 47 -23.69 -5.50 -11.43
N TYR A 48 -23.05 -6.07 -12.43
CA TYR A 48 -21.59 -5.97 -12.52
C TYR A 48 -21.20 -4.48 -12.65
N CYS A 49 -20.17 -4.08 -11.93
CA CYS A 49 -19.58 -2.75 -12.12
C CYS A 49 -18.90 -2.66 -13.49
N ASP A 50 -18.58 -1.43 -13.91
CA ASP A 50 -17.77 -1.18 -15.09
C ASP A 50 -16.35 -1.76 -14.89
N PRO A 51 -15.95 -2.79 -15.67
CA PRO A 51 -14.65 -3.44 -15.50
C PRO A 51 -13.47 -2.51 -15.83
N GLU A 52 -13.70 -1.48 -16.61
CA GLU A 52 -12.67 -0.49 -16.97
C GLU A 52 -12.53 0.63 -15.93
N ASN A 53 -13.52 0.78 -15.04
CA ASN A 53 -13.60 1.88 -14.05
C ASN A 53 -13.43 3.25 -14.72
N TYR A 54 -14.05 3.44 -15.90
CA TYR A 54 -13.80 4.58 -16.78
C TYR A 54 -14.02 5.92 -16.08
N ASP A 55 -15.21 6.17 -15.53
CA ASP A 55 -15.54 7.44 -14.90
C ASP A 55 -14.63 7.74 -13.70
N LEU A 56 -14.32 6.73 -12.89
CA LEU A 56 -13.41 6.86 -11.74
C LEU A 56 -12.00 7.24 -12.20
N LYS A 57 -11.48 6.58 -13.25
CA LYS A 57 -10.15 6.90 -13.79
C LYS A 57 -10.10 8.31 -14.39
N GLN A 58 -11.16 8.78 -15.06
CA GLN A 58 -11.23 10.15 -15.59
C GLN A 58 -11.15 11.18 -14.47
N GLU A 59 -11.91 11.01 -13.39
CA GLU A 59 -11.89 11.94 -12.26
C GLU A 59 -10.57 11.91 -11.50
N LEU A 60 -9.98 10.73 -11.29
CA LEU A 60 -8.64 10.61 -10.68
C LEU A 60 -7.55 11.23 -11.55
N ALA A 61 -7.60 11.02 -12.87
CA ALA A 61 -6.65 11.60 -13.82
C ALA A 61 -6.69 13.13 -13.77
N LYS A 62 -7.89 13.70 -13.77
CA LYS A 62 -8.09 15.15 -13.63
C LYS A 62 -7.59 15.67 -12.27
N LEU A 63 -7.87 14.96 -11.18
CA LEU A 63 -7.43 15.34 -9.84
C LEU A 63 -5.90 15.37 -9.73
N HIS A 64 -5.23 14.39 -10.30
CA HIS A 64 -3.77 14.20 -10.18
C HIS A 64 -2.97 14.80 -11.35
N GLY A 65 -3.62 15.35 -12.37
CA GLY A 65 -2.94 15.90 -13.54
C GLY A 65 -2.18 14.86 -14.38
N VAL A 66 -2.70 13.64 -14.44
CA VAL A 66 -2.12 12.51 -15.18
C VAL A 66 -3.10 11.99 -16.22
N ARG A 67 -2.67 11.08 -17.10
CA ARG A 67 -3.58 10.42 -18.05
C ARG A 67 -4.34 9.26 -17.36
N PRO A 68 -5.57 8.93 -17.78
CA PRO A 68 -6.31 7.77 -17.26
C PRO A 68 -5.53 6.45 -17.36
N ASP A 69 -4.72 6.29 -18.41
CA ASP A 69 -3.86 5.12 -18.62
C ASP A 69 -2.75 4.96 -17.57
N ASN A 70 -2.47 6.02 -16.81
CA ASN A 70 -1.51 5.98 -15.70
C ASN A 70 -2.15 5.53 -14.38
N ILE A 71 -3.42 5.12 -14.40
CA ILE A 71 -4.19 4.79 -13.20
C ILE A 71 -4.64 3.34 -13.26
N VAL A 72 -4.29 2.60 -12.22
CA VAL A 72 -4.81 1.24 -11.96
C VAL A 72 -5.69 1.31 -10.72
N VAL A 73 -6.87 0.70 -10.80
CA VAL A 73 -7.84 0.62 -9.70
C VAL A 73 -7.95 -0.82 -9.23
N GLY A 74 -8.07 -1.02 -7.94
CA GLY A 74 -8.22 -2.35 -7.32
C GLY A 74 -8.92 -2.26 -5.96
N GLU A 75 -9.08 -3.40 -5.30
CA GLU A 75 -9.75 -3.53 -4.00
C GLU A 75 -8.83 -3.07 -2.86
N GLY A 76 -8.48 -1.78 -2.88
CA GLY A 76 -7.56 -1.17 -1.93
C GLY A 76 -6.09 -1.46 -2.25
N ILE A 77 -5.19 -0.91 -1.41
CA ILE A 77 -3.75 -1.02 -1.61
C ILE A 77 -3.26 -2.47 -1.54
N ASP A 78 -3.87 -3.30 -0.70
CA ASP A 78 -3.44 -4.68 -0.52
C ASP A 78 -3.57 -5.49 -1.81
N ALA A 79 -4.70 -5.36 -2.52
CA ALA A 79 -4.89 -6.04 -3.80
C ALA A 79 -3.93 -5.52 -4.87
N LEU A 80 -3.68 -4.21 -4.90
CA LEU A 80 -2.74 -3.60 -5.85
C LEU A 80 -1.30 -4.07 -5.58
N LEU A 81 -0.87 -4.11 -4.33
CA LEU A 81 0.43 -4.66 -3.93
C LEU A 81 0.54 -6.15 -4.28
N GLY A 82 -0.50 -6.93 -4.01
CA GLY A 82 -0.56 -8.34 -4.38
C GLY A 82 -0.44 -8.56 -5.89
N ASN A 83 -1.12 -7.76 -6.69
CA ASN A 83 -1.05 -7.82 -8.15
C ASN A 83 0.35 -7.44 -8.66
N LEU A 84 0.97 -6.40 -8.08
CA LEU A 84 2.33 -6.00 -8.42
C LEU A 84 3.33 -7.11 -8.10
N VAL A 85 3.24 -7.70 -6.90
CA VAL A 85 4.08 -8.83 -6.50
C VAL A 85 3.88 -10.01 -7.47
N ARG A 86 2.63 -10.34 -7.81
CA ARG A 86 2.32 -11.41 -8.78
C ARG A 86 2.96 -11.19 -10.16
N LEU A 87 3.09 -9.94 -10.59
CA LEU A 87 3.70 -9.59 -11.88
C LEU A 87 5.23 -9.67 -11.85
N MET A 88 5.84 -9.28 -10.73
CA MET A 88 7.28 -9.03 -10.65
C MET A 88 8.07 -10.09 -9.87
N VAL A 89 7.38 -10.91 -9.06
CA VAL A 89 8.01 -11.82 -8.11
C VAL A 89 7.75 -13.27 -8.46
N SER A 90 8.81 -14.04 -8.54
CA SER A 90 8.81 -15.49 -8.62
C SER A 90 9.69 -16.06 -7.50
N GLU A 91 9.88 -17.37 -7.47
CA GLU A 91 10.71 -18.01 -6.45
C GLU A 91 12.11 -17.40 -6.37
N GLN A 92 12.51 -17.04 -5.14
CA GLN A 92 13.79 -16.40 -4.82
C GLN A 92 14.02 -15.00 -5.42
N THR A 93 13.06 -14.40 -6.08
CA THR A 93 13.17 -13.01 -6.54
C THR A 93 13.43 -12.07 -5.35
N PRO A 94 14.54 -11.28 -5.34
CA PRO A 94 14.83 -10.36 -4.25
C PRO A 94 13.86 -9.18 -4.24
N VAL A 95 13.34 -8.85 -3.05
CA VAL A 95 12.48 -7.70 -2.79
C VAL A 95 12.97 -6.99 -1.55
N VAL A 96 13.20 -5.70 -1.64
CA VAL A 96 13.74 -4.89 -0.54
C VAL A 96 12.63 -4.10 0.13
N THR A 97 12.62 -4.10 1.47
CA THR A 97 11.73 -3.28 2.29
C THR A 97 12.34 -3.03 3.67
N SER A 98 11.76 -2.10 4.41
CA SER A 98 12.21 -1.82 5.78
C SER A 98 11.76 -2.91 6.77
N LEU A 99 12.63 -3.23 7.72
CA LEU A 99 12.34 -4.17 8.82
C LEU A 99 11.30 -3.56 9.76
N GLY A 100 10.07 -4.04 9.69
CA GLY A 100 8.95 -3.52 10.47
C GLY A 100 7.97 -2.63 9.66
N ALA A 101 8.19 -2.47 8.36
CA ALA A 101 7.22 -1.85 7.45
C ALA A 101 5.91 -2.65 7.36
N TYR A 102 4.94 -2.11 6.65
CA TYR A 102 3.60 -2.67 6.50
C TYR A 102 3.62 -4.17 6.13
N PRO A 103 3.07 -5.05 6.97
CA PRO A 103 3.35 -6.48 6.86
C PRO A 103 2.63 -7.17 5.70
N THR A 104 1.53 -6.61 5.18
CA THR A 104 0.73 -7.27 4.14
C THR A 104 1.51 -7.42 2.84
N PHE A 105 2.33 -6.40 2.49
CA PHE A 105 3.25 -6.51 1.35
C PHE A 105 4.19 -7.71 1.51
N ASN A 106 4.77 -7.89 2.69
CA ASN A 106 5.68 -8.99 2.98
C ASN A 106 5.00 -10.36 2.86
N TYR A 107 3.71 -10.46 3.23
CA TYR A 107 2.93 -11.69 3.04
C TYR A 107 2.72 -12.02 1.58
N HIS A 108 2.47 -11.03 0.73
CA HIS A 108 2.38 -11.25 -0.72
C HIS A 108 3.71 -11.74 -1.27
N VAL A 109 4.83 -11.09 -0.93
CA VAL A 109 6.17 -11.50 -1.38
C VAL A 109 6.47 -12.93 -0.97
N ALA A 110 6.27 -13.27 0.31
CA ALA A 110 6.47 -14.63 0.81
C ALA A 110 5.53 -15.65 0.15
N GLY A 111 4.27 -15.28 -0.09
CA GLY A 111 3.26 -16.12 -0.74
C GLY A 111 3.60 -16.49 -2.19
N PHE A 112 4.35 -15.65 -2.89
CA PHE A 112 4.86 -15.91 -4.24
C PHE A 112 6.30 -16.43 -4.27
N GLY A 113 6.87 -16.80 -3.10
CA GLY A 113 8.19 -17.38 -3.00
C GLY A 113 9.35 -16.37 -3.13
N GLY A 114 9.06 -15.08 -3.10
CA GLY A 114 10.07 -14.03 -3.14
C GLY A 114 10.94 -14.01 -1.89
N ARG A 115 12.14 -13.48 -2.02
CA ARG A 115 13.12 -13.35 -0.94
C ARG A 115 13.15 -11.91 -0.45
N LEU A 116 12.72 -11.72 0.81
CA LEU A 116 12.73 -10.41 1.46
C LEU A 116 14.11 -10.04 1.97
N GLU A 117 14.62 -8.89 1.55
CA GLU A 117 15.79 -8.22 2.08
C GLU A 117 15.31 -7.08 2.98
N LEU A 118 15.46 -7.27 4.29
CA LEU A 118 14.90 -6.38 5.30
C LEU A 118 15.95 -5.39 5.80
N VAL A 119 15.73 -4.11 5.56
CA VAL A 119 16.61 -3.00 5.95
C VAL A 119 16.16 -2.42 7.29
N PRO A 120 17.02 -2.33 8.30
CA PRO A 120 16.66 -1.69 9.57
C PRO A 120 16.29 -0.22 9.39
N TYR A 121 15.39 0.27 10.23
CA TYR A 121 15.12 1.70 10.36
C TYR A 121 16.35 2.43 10.92
N LYS A 122 16.54 3.68 10.50
CA LYS A 122 17.53 4.60 11.03
C LYS A 122 16.82 5.82 11.60
N ASP A 123 17.10 6.15 12.85
CA ASP A 123 16.48 7.28 13.56
C ASP A 123 14.93 7.25 13.47
N ASP A 124 14.34 6.08 13.65
CA ASP A 124 12.89 5.81 13.54
C ASP A 124 12.26 6.11 12.18
N LYS A 125 13.05 6.18 11.11
CA LYS A 125 12.61 6.37 9.73
C LYS A 125 13.14 5.25 8.83
N GLU A 126 12.46 5.00 7.72
CA GLU A 126 12.98 4.16 6.67
C GLU A 126 14.26 4.76 6.11
N ASP A 127 15.35 3.98 6.03
CA ASP A 127 16.64 4.44 5.51
C ASP A 127 16.69 4.33 3.99
N LEU A 128 16.42 5.44 3.28
CA LEU A 128 16.37 5.46 1.82
C LEU A 128 17.70 5.06 1.18
N GLU A 129 18.82 5.45 1.77
CA GLU A 129 20.17 5.11 1.25
C GLU A 129 20.44 3.62 1.41
N ALA A 130 20.10 3.06 2.57
CA ALA A 130 20.29 1.64 2.84
C ALA A 130 19.32 0.76 2.01
N LEU A 131 18.06 1.19 1.81
CA LEU A 131 17.11 0.53 0.91
C LEU A 131 17.65 0.47 -0.52
N LEU A 132 18.17 1.58 -1.02
CA LEU A 132 18.75 1.66 -2.34
C LEU A 132 20.01 0.79 -2.47
N ALA A 133 20.90 0.86 -1.49
CA ALA A 133 22.11 0.02 -1.45
C ALA A 133 21.78 -1.47 -1.42
N ALA A 134 20.80 -1.88 -0.61
CA ALA A 134 20.34 -3.27 -0.57
C ALA A 134 19.71 -3.71 -1.89
N SER A 135 18.96 -2.83 -2.56
CA SER A 135 18.39 -3.10 -3.88
C SER A 135 19.48 -3.36 -4.93
N MET A 136 20.50 -2.51 -4.96
CA MET A 136 21.63 -2.68 -5.89
C MET A 136 22.41 -3.97 -5.60
N ALA A 137 22.71 -4.23 -4.33
CA ALA A 137 23.49 -5.41 -3.92
C ALA A 137 22.80 -6.74 -4.24
N ASN A 138 21.47 -6.75 -4.24
CA ASN A 138 20.67 -7.96 -4.45
C ASN A 138 20.01 -8.01 -5.84
N SER A 139 20.16 -7.00 -6.68
CA SER A 139 19.44 -6.86 -7.95
C SER A 139 17.92 -7.02 -7.73
N ALA A 140 17.38 -6.29 -6.76
CA ALA A 140 15.99 -6.44 -6.34
C ALA A 140 15.00 -6.03 -7.44
N ALA A 141 13.96 -6.81 -7.65
CA ALA A 141 12.90 -6.49 -8.60
C ALA A 141 11.96 -5.40 -8.07
N LEU A 142 11.71 -5.40 -6.76
CA LEU A 142 10.85 -4.43 -6.10
C LEU A 142 11.55 -3.82 -4.88
N ILE A 143 11.28 -2.54 -4.67
CA ILE A 143 11.64 -1.81 -3.46
C ILE A 143 10.34 -1.23 -2.89
N TYR A 144 9.99 -1.56 -1.64
CA TYR A 144 8.80 -1.02 -1.01
C TYR A 144 9.16 0.08 -0.02
N LEU A 145 8.54 1.24 -0.21
CA LEU A 145 8.64 2.42 0.65
C LEU A 145 7.23 2.94 0.95
N ALA A 146 6.86 3.09 2.21
CA ALA A 146 5.64 3.77 2.62
C ALA A 146 5.93 5.22 3.03
N ASN A 147 5.28 6.19 2.38
CA ASN A 147 5.50 7.60 2.70
C ASN A 147 4.19 8.41 2.75
N PRO A 148 3.65 8.76 3.92
CA PRO A 148 4.17 8.46 5.27
C PRO A 148 4.22 6.96 5.60
N ASP A 149 5.19 6.58 6.46
CA ASP A 149 5.37 5.19 6.85
C ASP A 149 4.21 4.65 7.69
N ASN A 150 3.86 3.41 7.46
CA ASN A 150 2.95 2.64 8.28
C ASN A 150 3.72 1.43 8.86
N PRO A 151 3.90 1.31 10.19
CA PRO A 151 3.09 1.94 11.26
C PRO A 151 3.72 3.17 11.95
N LYS A 152 4.94 3.55 11.66
CA LYS A 152 5.67 4.56 12.46
C LYS A 152 5.21 6.00 12.22
N GLY A 153 4.60 6.31 11.07
CA GLY A 153 4.15 7.65 10.73
C GLY A 153 5.29 8.62 10.38
N SER A 154 6.52 8.16 10.29
CA SER A 154 7.64 8.96 9.80
C SER A 154 7.49 9.26 8.30
N TRP A 155 8.13 10.32 7.81
CA TRP A 155 8.01 10.67 6.40
C TRP A 155 9.31 11.30 5.86
N HIS A 156 9.48 11.17 4.56
CA HIS A 156 10.53 11.80 3.79
C HIS A 156 9.95 12.92 2.92
N ASN A 157 10.70 14.02 2.78
CA ASN A 157 10.28 15.11 1.90
C ASN A 157 10.37 14.71 0.41
N ALA A 158 9.70 15.48 -0.43
CA ALA A 158 9.63 15.21 -1.86
C ALA A 158 11.02 15.11 -2.53
N ASN A 159 11.97 15.96 -2.13
CA ASN A 159 13.31 15.93 -2.72
C ASN A 159 14.06 14.64 -2.40
N SER A 160 13.96 14.15 -1.16
CA SER A 160 14.60 12.89 -0.76
C SER A 160 14.01 11.70 -1.53
N VAL A 161 12.67 11.65 -1.64
CA VAL A 161 11.98 10.61 -2.41
C VAL A 161 12.35 10.70 -3.90
N GLN A 162 12.36 11.89 -4.47
CA GLN A 162 12.75 12.11 -5.87
C GLN A 162 14.21 11.67 -6.14
N THR A 163 15.11 11.96 -5.21
CA THR A 163 16.50 11.51 -5.29
C THR A 163 16.58 9.98 -5.32
N MET A 164 15.82 9.31 -4.46
CA MET A 164 15.73 7.85 -4.45
C MET A 164 15.16 7.31 -5.77
N ILE A 165 14.05 7.87 -6.26
CA ILE A 165 13.43 7.47 -7.55
C ILE A 165 14.45 7.55 -8.70
N ASN A 166 15.21 8.63 -8.76
CA ASN A 166 16.21 8.83 -9.83
C ASN A 166 17.39 7.86 -9.73
N ALA A 167 17.61 7.24 -8.58
CA ALA A 167 18.71 6.32 -8.32
C ALA A 167 18.30 4.84 -8.32
N VAL A 168 16.99 4.55 -8.46
CA VAL A 168 16.50 3.16 -8.55
C VAL A 168 17.17 2.45 -9.72
N PRO A 169 17.70 1.23 -9.53
CA PRO A 169 18.33 0.47 -10.61
C PRO A 169 17.37 0.19 -11.77
N GLU A 170 17.90 0.16 -12.99
CA GLU A 170 17.13 -0.24 -14.16
C GLU A 170 16.57 -1.67 -13.96
N GLY A 171 15.28 -1.84 -14.27
CA GLY A 171 14.57 -3.11 -14.07
C GLY A 171 13.95 -3.27 -12.69
N SER A 172 14.22 -2.37 -11.74
CA SER A 172 13.55 -2.34 -10.43
C SER A 172 12.35 -1.38 -10.44
N ILE A 173 11.36 -1.66 -9.59
CA ILE A 173 10.21 -0.77 -9.33
C ILE A 173 10.24 -0.34 -7.85
N LEU A 174 10.11 0.98 -7.62
CA LEU A 174 9.89 1.57 -6.31
C LEU A 174 8.40 1.88 -6.12
#